data_b5928dbaf2cd56d0c3657c2901069fe7
#
_entry.id   b5928dbaf2cd56d0c3657c2901069fe7
#
_cell.length_a   1.000
_cell.length_b   1.000
_cell.length_c   1.000
_cell.angle_alpha   90.00
_cell.angle_beta   90.00
_cell.angle_gamma   90.00
#
_symmetry.space_group_name_H-M   'P 1'
#
loop_
_entity.id
_entity.type
_entity.pdbx_description
1 polymer ?
#
loop_
_entity_poly.entity_id
_entity_poly.type
_entity_poly.pdbx_seq_one_letter_code
_entity_poly.pdbx_strand_id
1 'polypeptide(L)'
;MLPGLVAGHYSMDETHIDLRPLARFARADLIHERVERIDHEKQRIEIAGGRPALQYDFLSINVGICPNVANVSGAGEYATPVKPIDRFAERWEKILQRFQKTKGN
;
A
#
# COMPACT_ATOMS: atom_id res chain seq x y z
N MET A 1 -4.23 -2.04 -13.51
CA MET A 1 -5.35 -2.79 -12.90
C MET A 1 -6.20 -1.93 -11.97
N LEU A 2 -5.64 -0.97 -11.22
CA LEU A 2 -6.42 -0.07 -10.37
C LEU A 2 -7.58 0.66 -11.07
N PRO A 3 -7.42 1.23 -12.29
CA PRO A 3 -8.55 1.82 -12.99
C PRO A 3 -9.69 0.85 -13.28
N GLY A 4 -9.36 -0.40 -13.59
CA GLY A 4 -10.37 -1.45 -13.81
C GLY A 4 -11.11 -1.86 -12.54
N LEU A 5 -10.42 -1.87 -11.40
CA LEU A 5 -11.05 -2.07 -10.09
C LEU A 5 -12.03 -0.93 -9.77
N VAL A 6 -11.63 0.31 -9.99
CA VAL A 6 -12.49 1.50 -9.79
C VAL A 6 -13.71 1.47 -10.72
N ALA A 7 -13.53 1.02 -11.96
CA ALA A 7 -14.61 0.87 -12.95
C ALA A 7 -15.50 -0.36 -12.70
N GLY A 8 -15.18 -1.21 -11.73
CA GLY A 8 -15.95 -2.42 -11.43
C GLY A 8 -15.70 -3.59 -12.40
N HIS A 9 -14.65 -3.52 -13.23
CA HIS A 9 -14.29 -4.60 -14.16
C HIS A 9 -13.56 -5.75 -13.50
N TYR A 10 -12.93 -5.48 -12.35
CA TYR A 10 -12.15 -6.45 -11.57
C TYR A 10 -12.51 -6.40 -10.10
N SER A 11 -12.49 -7.54 -9.44
CA SER A 11 -12.55 -7.65 -7.99
C SER A 11 -11.18 -7.31 -7.34
N MET A 12 -11.16 -7.15 -6.03
CA MET A 12 -9.90 -6.98 -5.29
C MET A 12 -8.96 -8.16 -5.48
N ASP A 13 -9.47 -9.38 -5.41
CA ASP A 13 -8.68 -10.62 -5.54
C ASP A 13 -8.05 -10.76 -6.93
N GLU A 14 -8.74 -10.30 -7.98
CA GLU A 14 -8.18 -10.31 -9.34
C GLU A 14 -7.08 -9.24 -9.55
N THR A 15 -7.08 -8.20 -8.74
CA THR A 15 -6.13 -7.10 -8.85
C THR A 15 -4.93 -7.21 -7.92
N HIS A 16 -4.97 -8.12 -6.94
CA HIS A 16 -3.94 -8.28 -5.91
C HIS A 16 -3.36 -9.68 -5.91
N ILE A 17 -2.09 -9.77 -5.64
CA ILE A 17 -1.38 -11.05 -5.45
C ILE A 17 -1.12 -11.21 -3.95
N ASP A 18 -1.62 -12.30 -3.35
CA ASP A 18 -1.24 -12.66 -1.98
C ASP A 18 0.24 -13.08 -1.96
N LEU A 19 1.04 -12.30 -1.26
CA LEU A 19 2.48 -12.55 -1.16
C LEU A 19 2.84 -13.77 -0.30
N ARG A 20 1.94 -14.25 0.55
CA ARG A 20 2.22 -15.40 1.44
C ARG A 20 2.44 -16.71 0.68
N PRO A 21 1.54 -17.12 -0.26
CA PRO A 21 1.79 -18.29 -1.09
C PRO A 21 3.01 -18.10 -2.00
N LEU A 22 3.19 -16.88 -2.53
CA LEU A 22 4.32 -16.56 -3.40
C LEU A 22 5.66 -16.67 -2.66
N ALA A 23 5.75 -16.14 -1.45
CA ALA A 23 6.96 -16.25 -0.62
C ALA A 23 7.29 -17.72 -0.31
N ARG A 24 6.28 -18.54 0.03
CA ARG A 24 6.48 -19.98 0.23
C ARG A 24 7.00 -20.68 -1.02
N PHE A 25 6.42 -20.36 -2.17
CA PHE A 25 6.88 -20.90 -3.44
C PHE A 25 8.33 -20.50 -3.74
N ALA A 26 8.69 -19.25 -3.50
CA ALA A 26 10.04 -18.73 -3.69
C ALA A 26 11.03 -19.16 -2.59
N ARG A 27 10.58 -19.87 -1.55
CA ARG A 27 11.37 -20.22 -0.36
C ARG A 27 11.99 -18.98 0.31
N ALA A 28 11.21 -17.90 0.37
CA ALA A 28 11.59 -16.63 0.96
C ALA A 28 10.78 -16.38 2.24
N ASP A 29 11.39 -15.73 3.21
CA ASP A 29 10.70 -15.28 4.41
C ASP A 29 9.96 -13.96 4.12
N LEU A 30 8.67 -13.94 4.40
CA LEU A 30 7.84 -12.75 4.31
C LEU A 30 7.66 -12.15 5.70
N ILE A 31 8.18 -10.94 5.88
CA ILE A 31 8.01 -10.18 7.11
C ILE A 31 7.06 -9.00 6.82
N HIS A 32 5.85 -9.07 7.36
CA HIS A 32 4.83 -8.05 7.18
C HIS A 32 4.90 -7.03 8.31
N GLU A 33 5.98 -6.24 8.30
CA GLU A 33 6.24 -5.21 9.30
C GLU A 33 6.78 -3.94 8.64
N ARG A 34 6.74 -2.83 9.37
CA ARG A 34 7.32 -1.58 8.91
C ARG A 34 8.84 -1.59 9.12
N VAL A 35 9.56 -1.19 8.10
CA VAL A 35 10.97 -0.82 8.24
C VAL A 35 11.04 0.57 8.87
N GLU A 36 11.75 0.70 9.99
CA GLU A 36 11.93 1.96 10.70
C GLU A 36 13.24 2.65 10.31
N ARG A 37 14.29 1.87 10.11
CA ARG A 37 15.60 2.39 9.78
C ARG A 37 16.42 1.39 8.98
N ILE A 38 17.25 1.93 8.08
CA ILE A 38 18.27 1.19 7.35
C ILE A 38 19.63 1.75 7.75
N ASP A 39 20.45 0.91 8.34
CA ASP A 39 21.84 1.20 8.69
C ASP A 39 22.73 0.56 7.62
N HIS A 40 23.15 1.34 6.65
CA HIS A 40 23.94 0.84 5.51
C HIS A 40 25.39 0.52 5.87
N GLU A 41 25.93 1.16 6.91
CA GLU A 41 27.29 0.88 7.37
C GLU A 41 27.37 -0.49 8.06
N LYS A 42 26.34 -0.83 8.84
CA LYS A 42 26.23 -2.12 9.54
C LYS A 42 25.47 -3.16 8.75
N GLN A 43 25.02 -2.84 7.55
CA GLN A 43 24.22 -3.71 6.68
C GLN A 43 23.03 -4.35 7.42
N ARG A 44 22.26 -3.55 8.13
CA ARG A 44 21.12 -4.02 8.91
C ARG A 44 19.88 -3.14 8.74
N ILE A 45 18.72 -3.78 8.91
CA ILE A 45 17.42 -3.16 8.84
C ILE A 45 16.76 -3.29 10.22
N GLU A 46 16.32 -2.17 10.77
CA GLU A 46 15.52 -2.11 11.98
C GLU A 46 14.04 -2.17 11.62
N ILE A 47 13.30 -3.05 12.28
CA ILE A 47 11.90 -3.35 12.01
C ILE A 47 11.07 -2.99 13.23
N ALA A 48 9.87 -2.45 13.00
CA ALA A 48 8.90 -2.18 14.05
C ALA A 48 8.53 -3.45 14.84
N GLY A 49 7.91 -3.26 16.01
CA GLY A 49 7.39 -4.37 16.82
C GLY A 49 8.41 -5.08 17.69
N GLY A 50 9.59 -4.48 17.93
CA GLY A 50 10.58 -5.03 18.87
C GLY A 50 11.29 -6.29 18.35
N ARG A 51 11.23 -6.55 17.06
CA ARG A 51 11.97 -7.65 16.44
C ARG A 51 13.46 -7.33 16.36
N PRO A 52 14.32 -8.36 16.38
CA PRO A 52 15.74 -8.18 16.12
C PRO A 52 15.96 -7.56 14.74
N ALA A 53 16.99 -6.71 14.62
CA ALA A 53 17.38 -6.16 13.34
C ALA A 53 17.82 -7.28 12.38
N LEU A 54 17.42 -7.16 11.11
CA LEU A 54 17.82 -8.09 10.06
C LEU A 54 19.13 -7.64 9.44
N GLN A 55 20.04 -8.55 9.26
CA GLN A 55 21.27 -8.34 8.48
C GLN A 55 21.03 -8.70 7.02
N TYR A 56 21.74 -8.03 6.12
CA TYR A 56 21.67 -8.28 4.69
C TYR A 56 23.05 -8.16 4.03
N ASP A 57 23.28 -8.94 3.01
CA ASP A 57 24.43 -8.80 2.11
C ASP A 57 24.07 -7.87 0.96
N PHE A 58 22.84 -7.98 0.43
CA PHE A 58 22.28 -7.14 -0.61
C PHE A 58 20.91 -6.66 -0.20
N LEU A 59 20.61 -5.40 -0.48
CA LEU A 59 19.32 -4.79 -0.19
C LEU A 59 18.71 -4.20 -1.46
N SER A 60 17.52 -4.68 -1.82
CA SER A 60 16.69 -4.05 -2.86
C SER A 60 15.57 -3.25 -2.20
N ILE A 61 15.44 -1.98 -2.55
CA ILE A 61 14.43 -1.08 -2.01
C ILE A 61 13.40 -0.79 -3.12
N ASN A 62 12.18 -1.26 -2.92
CA ASN A 62 11.07 -1.01 -3.82
C ASN A 62 9.89 -0.43 -3.05
N VAL A 63 9.99 0.82 -2.66
CA VAL A 63 8.96 1.55 -1.93
C VAL A 63 8.13 2.42 -2.86
N GLY A 64 6.83 2.53 -2.56
CA GLY A 64 5.96 3.45 -3.27
C GLY A 64 6.20 4.91 -2.85
N ILE A 65 5.83 5.84 -3.72
CA ILE A 65 5.76 7.27 -3.41
C ILE A 65 4.32 7.68 -3.13
N CYS A 66 4.14 8.60 -2.20
CA CYS A 66 2.86 9.27 -1.99
C CYS A 66 2.85 10.60 -2.77
N PRO A 67 1.72 10.97 -3.40
CA PRO A 67 1.60 12.28 -4.02
C PRO A 67 1.79 13.39 -2.98
N ASN A 68 2.61 14.39 -3.31
CA ASN A 68 2.69 15.59 -2.49
C ASN A 68 1.55 16.53 -2.88
N VAL A 69 0.52 16.58 -2.06
CA VAL A 69 -0.66 17.44 -2.28
C VAL A 69 -0.50 18.86 -1.70
N ALA A 70 0.58 19.11 -0.97
CA ALA A 70 0.78 20.40 -0.28
C ALA A 70 0.93 21.59 -1.25
N ASN A 71 1.38 21.34 -2.46
CA ASN A 71 1.62 22.37 -3.48
C ASN A 71 0.38 22.72 -4.32
N VAL A 72 -0.75 22.01 -4.10
CA VAL A 72 -1.98 22.26 -4.83
C VAL A 72 -3.06 22.73 -3.86
N SER A 73 -3.49 23.98 -4.01
CA SER A 73 -4.51 24.57 -3.14
C SER A 73 -5.81 23.76 -3.20
N GLY A 74 -6.34 23.42 -2.04
CA GLY A 74 -7.57 22.61 -1.92
C GLY A 74 -7.38 21.11 -2.11
N ALA A 75 -6.23 20.63 -2.59
CA ALA A 75 -6.05 19.20 -2.82
C ALA A 75 -6.12 18.35 -1.54
N GLY A 76 -5.65 18.89 -0.43
CA GLY A 76 -5.74 18.21 0.87
C GLY A 76 -7.17 18.07 1.39
N GLU A 77 -8.06 18.97 0.99
CA GLU A 77 -9.46 19.05 1.46
C GLU A 77 -10.42 18.34 0.50
N TYR A 78 -10.25 18.53 -0.80
CA TYR A 78 -11.22 18.08 -1.81
C TYR A 78 -10.80 16.85 -2.62
N ALA A 79 -9.50 16.49 -2.62
CA ALA A 79 -9.04 15.34 -3.36
C ALA A 79 -8.92 14.09 -2.49
N THR A 80 -9.26 12.94 -3.07
CA THR A 80 -9.02 11.64 -2.43
C THR A 80 -7.71 11.05 -2.96
N PRO A 81 -6.65 10.96 -2.14
CA PRO A 81 -5.40 10.39 -2.60
C PRO A 81 -5.56 8.90 -2.92
N VAL A 82 -5.07 8.50 -4.08
CA VAL A 82 -5.04 7.10 -4.54
C VAL A 82 -3.93 6.31 -3.84
N LYS A 83 -2.92 6.99 -3.36
CA LYS A 83 -1.82 6.38 -2.59
C LYS A 83 -1.82 6.90 -1.14
N PRO A 84 -1.48 6.07 -0.16
CA PRO A 84 -1.16 4.64 -0.29
C PRO A 84 -2.38 3.79 -0.67
N ILE A 85 -2.15 2.74 -1.45
CA ILE A 85 -3.21 1.91 -2.07
C ILE A 85 -4.04 1.14 -1.04
N ASP A 86 -3.43 0.72 0.05
CA ASP A 86 -4.09 0.01 1.15
C ASP A 86 -5.31 0.76 1.72
N ARG A 87 -5.21 2.09 1.79
CA ARG A 87 -6.31 2.96 2.26
C ARG A 87 -7.27 3.40 1.14
N PHE A 88 -6.87 3.22 -0.11
CA PHE A 88 -7.68 3.68 -1.23
C PHE A 88 -8.95 2.86 -1.40
N ALA A 89 -8.88 1.54 -1.25
CA ALA A 89 -10.03 0.65 -1.37
C ALA A 89 -11.17 1.04 -0.40
N GLU A 90 -10.85 1.26 0.88
CA GLU A 90 -11.82 1.71 1.87
C GLU A 90 -12.43 3.08 1.55
N ARG A 91 -11.62 4.00 1.03
CA ARG A 91 -12.08 5.34 0.64
C ARG A 91 -13.00 5.27 -0.57
N TRP A 92 -12.63 4.44 -1.55
CA TRP A 92 -13.43 4.23 -2.75
C TRP A 92 -14.79 3.64 -2.42
N GLU A 93 -14.86 2.64 -1.56
CA GLU A 93 -16.09 2.04 -1.11
C GLU A 93 -17.03 3.04 -0.41
N LYS A 94 -16.46 3.92 0.43
CA LYS A 94 -17.23 5.03 1.05
C LYS A 94 -17.78 6.01 0.02
N ILE A 95 -17.03 6.30 -1.04
CA ILE A 95 -17.50 7.15 -2.13
C ILE A 95 -18.67 6.49 -2.86
N LEU A 96 -18.55 5.22 -3.22
CA LEU A 96 -19.62 4.46 -3.87
C LEU A 96 -20.91 4.42 -3.03
N GLN A 97 -20.80 4.15 -1.74
CA GLN A 97 -21.94 4.13 -0.83
C GLN A 97 -22.65 5.49 -0.74
N ARG A 98 -21.91 6.60 -0.77
CA ARG A 98 -22.51 7.95 -0.82
C ARG A 98 -23.29 8.17 -2.11
N PHE A 99 -22.74 7.79 -3.25
CA PHE A 99 -23.41 7.90 -4.55
C PHE A 99 -24.71 7.07 -4.61
N GLN A 100 -24.69 5.85 -4.08
CA GLN A 100 -25.86 4.99 -4.05
C GLN A 100 -26.98 5.57 -3.18
N LYS A 101 -26.65 6.16 -2.03
CA LYS A 101 -27.62 6.83 -1.16
C LYS A 101 -28.24 8.09 -1.79
N THR A 102 -27.50 8.80 -2.63
CA THR A 102 -27.99 10.02 -3.29
C THR A 102 -28.88 9.70 -4.48
N LYS A 103 -28.75 8.51 -5.11
CA LYS A 103 -29.62 8.06 -6.23
C LYS A 103 -30.97 7.50 -5.76
N GLY A 104 -31.16 7.25 -4.48
CA GLY A 104 -32.37 6.67 -3.92
C GLY A 104 -33.39 7.67 -3.36
N ASN A 105 -33.19 9.00 -3.62
CA ASN A 105 -34.15 10.05 -3.25
C ASN A 105 -34.74 10.71 -4.51
#